data_de5b93a15ead8d6834daa7a6fa26cb88
#
_entry.id   de5b93a15ead8d6834daa7a6fa26cb88
#
_cell.length_a   1.000
_cell.length_b   1.000
_cell.length_c   1.000
_cell.angle_alpha   90.00
_cell.angle_beta   90.00
_cell.angle_gamma   90.00
#
_symmetry.space_group_name_H-M   'P 1'
#
loop_
_entity.id
_entity.type
_entity.pdbx_description
1 polymer ?
#
loop_
_entity_poly.entity_id
_entity_poly.type
_entity_poly.pdbx_seq_one_letter_code
_entity_poly.pdbx_strand_id
1 'polypeptide(L)'
;DHNAQEKLQKAVDSNLAQFTKKQKDGEFLVQGAATVVDNTTGKVIAIVGGRSQESEEGNGRTLNRAFQSYNQPGSTIKPLVVYTPAFEKGYSPDTIVNDQKFEGGPSNSDGLYKGLIKVSQAIIESRNTVAWQILDDIRPKTGLKYVQNMDFSHIVPSDYYDAAALGG
;
A
#
# COMPACT_ATOMS: atom_id res chain seq x y z
N ASP A 1 9.32 -21.61 -0.75
CA ASP A 1 10.12 -22.26 0.32
C ASP A 1 9.16 -22.76 1.40
N HIS A 2 9.18 -24.08 1.69
CA HIS A 2 8.23 -24.68 2.63
C HIS A 2 8.38 -24.13 4.06
N ASN A 3 9.60 -24.01 4.56
CA ASN A 3 9.86 -23.47 5.90
C ASN A 3 9.43 -22.00 6.02
N ALA A 4 9.66 -21.18 4.98
CA ALA A 4 9.19 -19.80 4.96
C ALA A 4 7.65 -19.73 4.94
N GLN A 5 7.00 -20.64 4.19
CA GLN A 5 5.54 -20.73 4.12
C GLN A 5 4.91 -21.07 5.49
N GLU A 6 5.43 -22.08 6.18
CA GLU A 6 4.94 -22.46 7.50
C GLU A 6 5.12 -21.33 8.54
N LYS A 7 6.31 -20.71 8.55
CA LYS A 7 6.57 -19.58 9.46
C LYS A 7 5.67 -18.39 9.19
N LEU A 8 5.42 -18.08 7.90
CA LEU A 8 4.53 -16.99 7.53
C LEU A 8 3.08 -17.25 7.96
N GLN A 9 2.56 -18.46 7.72
CA GLN A 9 1.22 -18.83 8.15
C GLN A 9 1.09 -18.73 9.68
N LYS A 10 2.02 -19.30 10.41
CA LYS A 10 2.05 -19.23 11.89
C LYS A 10 2.11 -17.78 12.40
N ALA A 11 2.88 -16.91 11.73
CA ALA A 11 2.96 -15.49 12.08
C ALA A 11 1.61 -14.78 11.87
N VAL A 12 0.94 -15.00 10.74
CA VAL A 12 -0.38 -14.42 10.45
C VAL A 12 -1.39 -14.90 11.51
N ASP A 13 -1.46 -16.20 11.78
CA ASP A 13 -2.43 -16.77 12.73
C ASP A 13 -2.18 -16.25 14.15
N SER A 14 -0.93 -16.20 14.60
CA SER A 14 -0.57 -15.76 15.95
C SER A 14 -0.88 -14.28 16.17
N ASN A 15 -0.56 -13.42 15.20
CA ASN A 15 -0.79 -11.98 15.33
C ASN A 15 -2.29 -11.61 15.27
N LEU A 16 -3.10 -12.43 14.62
CA LEU A 16 -4.53 -12.21 14.50
C LEU A 16 -5.36 -13.03 15.52
N ALA A 17 -4.74 -13.81 16.38
CA ALA A 17 -5.42 -14.70 17.33
C ALA A 17 -6.40 -13.96 18.26
N GLN A 18 -6.13 -12.71 18.60
CA GLN A 18 -7.00 -11.86 19.42
C GLN A 18 -8.35 -11.53 18.77
N PHE A 19 -8.46 -11.61 17.45
CA PHE A 19 -9.69 -11.33 16.70
C PHE A 19 -10.49 -12.63 16.50
N THR A 20 -11.40 -12.93 17.44
CA THR A 20 -12.12 -14.21 17.49
C THR A 20 -13.48 -14.21 16.80
N LYS A 21 -13.99 -13.03 16.38
CA LYS A 21 -15.30 -12.95 15.72
C LYS A 21 -15.28 -13.66 14.37
N LYS A 22 -16.31 -14.49 14.14
CA LYS A 22 -16.53 -15.22 12.89
C LYS A 22 -17.74 -14.65 12.13
N GLN A 23 -17.73 -14.84 10.81
CA GLN A 23 -18.86 -14.61 9.91
C GLN A 23 -19.86 -15.79 10.00
N LYS A 24 -21.00 -15.68 9.29
CA LYS A 24 -22.03 -16.72 9.27
C LYS A 24 -21.55 -18.03 8.66
N ASP A 25 -20.57 -17.98 7.75
CA ASP A 25 -19.94 -19.12 7.08
C ASP A 25 -18.82 -19.78 7.90
N GLY A 26 -18.58 -19.28 9.12
CA GLY A 26 -17.54 -19.79 10.03
C GLY A 26 -16.15 -19.17 9.80
N GLU A 27 -15.93 -18.40 8.74
CA GLU A 27 -14.64 -17.70 8.53
C GLU A 27 -14.44 -16.59 9.58
N PHE A 28 -13.17 -16.36 9.97
CA PHE A 28 -12.86 -15.21 10.83
C PHE A 28 -13.18 -13.91 10.10
N LEU A 29 -13.84 -12.98 10.81
CA LEU A 29 -14.19 -11.67 10.28
C LEU A 29 -12.95 -10.83 9.94
N VAL A 30 -11.91 -10.90 10.78
CA VAL A 30 -10.63 -10.23 10.55
C VAL A 30 -9.66 -11.21 9.90
N GLN A 31 -9.24 -10.89 8.70
CA GLN A 31 -8.31 -11.67 7.91
C GLN A 31 -6.99 -10.90 7.73
N GLY A 32 -5.94 -11.61 7.39
CA GLY A 32 -4.65 -11.02 7.01
C GLY A 32 -4.03 -11.82 5.90
N ALA A 33 -3.36 -11.13 4.99
CA ALA A 33 -2.63 -11.76 3.90
C ALA A 33 -1.23 -11.19 3.82
N ALA A 34 -0.28 -11.99 3.37
CA ALA A 34 1.11 -11.55 3.24
C ALA A 34 1.84 -12.30 2.13
N THR A 35 2.80 -11.62 1.51
CA THR A 35 3.71 -12.19 0.53
C THR A 35 5.14 -11.92 0.96
N VAL A 36 6.00 -12.93 0.91
CA VAL A 36 7.43 -12.80 1.17
C VAL A 36 8.19 -12.95 -0.13
N VAL A 37 9.00 -11.95 -0.44
CA VAL A 37 9.83 -11.90 -1.64
C VAL A 37 11.30 -12.00 -1.24
N ASP A 38 12.06 -12.83 -1.93
CA ASP A 38 13.52 -12.85 -1.83
C ASP A 38 14.09 -11.64 -2.58
N ASN A 39 14.70 -10.74 -1.84
CA ASN A 39 15.25 -9.50 -2.40
C ASN A 39 16.42 -9.72 -3.37
N THR A 40 17.09 -10.89 -3.30
CA THR A 40 18.19 -11.21 -4.21
C THR A 40 17.70 -11.65 -5.59
N THR A 41 16.58 -12.37 -5.62
CA THR A 41 16.08 -12.99 -6.84
C THR A 41 14.78 -12.38 -7.36
N GLY A 42 14.07 -11.58 -6.55
CA GLY A 42 12.73 -11.06 -6.82
C GLY A 42 11.64 -12.15 -6.78
N LYS A 43 11.95 -13.37 -6.37
CA LYS A 43 10.98 -14.48 -6.37
C LYS A 43 10.14 -14.48 -5.09
N VAL A 44 8.85 -14.78 -5.25
CA VAL A 44 7.97 -15.06 -4.12
C VAL A 44 8.37 -16.42 -3.52
N ILE A 45 8.73 -16.42 -2.23
CA ILE A 45 9.17 -17.63 -1.49
C ILE A 45 8.11 -18.12 -0.52
N ALA A 46 7.15 -17.26 -0.13
CA ALA A 46 5.99 -17.65 0.64
C ALA A 46 4.81 -16.69 0.36
N ILE A 47 3.59 -17.20 0.44
CA ILE A 47 2.37 -16.42 0.27
C ILE A 47 1.26 -16.98 1.16
N VAL A 48 0.63 -16.11 1.96
CA VAL A 48 -0.50 -16.46 2.83
C VAL A 48 -1.68 -15.59 2.44
N GLY A 49 -2.77 -16.19 2.03
CA GLY A 49 -3.98 -15.51 1.58
C GLY A 49 -5.02 -15.25 2.65
N GLY A 50 -4.83 -15.79 3.85
CA GLY A 50 -5.77 -15.68 4.97
C GLY A 50 -5.29 -16.42 6.20
N ARG A 51 -6.05 -16.30 7.29
CA ARG A 51 -5.84 -17.08 8.50
C ARG A 51 -6.17 -18.55 8.23
N SER A 52 -5.53 -19.46 8.98
CA SER A 52 -5.93 -20.88 8.99
C SER A 52 -7.38 -21.00 9.42
N GLN A 53 -8.14 -21.78 8.65
CA GLN A 53 -9.56 -22.06 8.91
C GLN A 53 -9.69 -23.51 9.38
N GLU A 54 -10.42 -23.73 10.47
CA GLU A 54 -10.91 -25.05 10.84
C GLU A 54 -12.21 -25.28 10.05
N SER A 55 -12.11 -25.77 8.82
CA SER A 55 -13.30 -26.18 8.08
C SER A 55 -13.60 -27.65 8.38
N GLU A 56 -14.73 -27.93 9.01
CA GLU A 56 -15.22 -29.28 9.21
C GLU A 56 -15.60 -29.99 7.89
N GLU A 57 -15.75 -29.25 6.81
CA GLU A 57 -16.08 -29.78 5.49
C GLU A 57 -14.94 -29.46 4.47
N GLY A 58 -13.95 -30.25 4.51
CA GLY A 58 -12.85 -30.67 3.65
C GLY A 58 -12.58 -30.05 2.26
N ASN A 59 -13.12 -28.93 1.87
CA ASN A 59 -12.84 -28.26 0.59
C ASN A 59 -12.28 -26.83 0.78
N GLY A 60 -11.27 -26.70 1.62
CA GLY A 60 -10.63 -25.45 2.00
C GLY A 60 -10.01 -24.60 0.88
N ARG A 61 -10.74 -24.33 -0.20
CA ARG A 61 -10.38 -23.29 -1.17
C ARG A 61 -10.85 -21.94 -0.64
N THR A 62 -10.08 -21.36 0.28
CA THR A 62 -10.31 -20.00 0.72
C THR A 62 -9.71 -19.00 -0.25
N LEU A 63 -10.27 -17.78 -0.26
CA LEU A 63 -9.77 -16.69 -1.08
C LEU A 63 -8.31 -16.37 -0.73
N ASN A 64 -7.42 -16.42 -1.71
CA ASN A 64 -6.05 -15.92 -1.54
C ASN A 64 -6.05 -14.39 -1.64
N ARG A 65 -6.23 -13.72 -0.52
CA ARG A 65 -6.33 -12.26 -0.45
C ARG A 65 -5.03 -11.54 -0.83
N ALA A 66 -3.89 -12.23 -0.74
CA ALA A 66 -2.61 -11.68 -1.17
C ALA A 66 -2.48 -11.56 -2.70
N PHE A 67 -3.34 -12.27 -3.46
CA PHE A 67 -3.27 -12.30 -4.92
C PHE A 67 -4.60 -11.98 -5.60
N GLN A 68 -5.73 -12.31 -4.98
CA GLN A 68 -7.06 -12.22 -5.60
C GLN A 68 -7.90 -11.04 -5.10
N SER A 69 -7.45 -10.35 -4.03
CA SER A 69 -8.16 -9.19 -3.50
C SER A 69 -7.54 -7.91 -4.02
N TYR A 70 -8.41 -7.00 -4.45
CA TYR A 70 -8.04 -5.64 -4.83
C TYR A 70 -8.41 -4.71 -3.68
N ASN A 71 -7.41 -4.03 -3.13
CA ASN A 71 -7.57 -3.09 -2.04
C ASN A 71 -6.87 -1.78 -2.38
N GLN A 72 -7.39 -0.69 -1.86
CA GLN A 72 -6.70 0.58 -1.93
C GLN A 72 -5.37 0.50 -1.18
N PRO A 73 -4.23 0.82 -1.82
CA PRO A 73 -2.92 0.67 -1.21
C PRO A 73 -2.64 1.70 -0.11
N GLY A 74 -3.41 2.78 -0.06
CA GLY A 74 -3.15 3.89 0.84
C GLY A 74 -1.77 4.49 0.62
N SER A 75 -1.16 5.04 1.66
CA SER A 75 0.15 5.72 1.57
C SER A 75 1.32 4.83 1.13
N THR A 76 1.14 3.51 1.03
CA THR A 76 2.18 2.63 0.49
C THR A 76 2.44 2.86 -1.00
N ILE A 77 1.52 3.53 -1.70
CA ILE A 77 1.68 3.88 -3.12
C ILE A 77 2.60 5.08 -3.34
N LYS A 78 2.78 5.95 -2.35
CA LYS A 78 3.53 7.21 -2.47
C LYS A 78 4.93 7.05 -3.05
N PRO A 79 5.75 6.08 -2.63
CA PRO A 79 7.06 5.86 -3.24
C PRO A 79 7.00 5.61 -4.74
N LEU A 80 5.99 4.89 -5.22
CA LEU A 80 5.88 4.44 -6.61
C LEU A 80 5.28 5.49 -7.53
N VAL A 81 4.20 6.16 -7.08
CA VAL A 81 3.40 7.07 -7.92
C VAL A 81 3.86 8.53 -7.76
N VAL A 82 4.43 8.88 -6.61
CA VAL A 82 4.80 10.28 -6.32
C VAL A 82 6.31 10.48 -6.35
N TYR A 83 7.02 9.84 -5.41
CA TYR A 83 8.41 10.23 -5.15
C TYR A 83 9.40 9.71 -6.17
N THR A 84 9.27 8.47 -6.65
CA THR A 84 10.14 7.94 -7.71
C THR A 84 10.05 8.78 -8.99
N PRO A 85 8.86 9.02 -9.57
CA PRO A 85 8.76 9.88 -10.74
C PRO A 85 9.16 11.34 -10.48
N ALA A 86 8.94 11.87 -9.27
CA ALA A 86 9.37 13.23 -8.92
C ALA A 86 10.90 13.36 -8.93
N PHE A 87 11.61 12.37 -8.38
CA PHE A 87 13.08 12.37 -8.39
C PHE A 87 13.65 12.31 -9.80
N GLU A 88 13.05 11.54 -10.70
CA GLU A 88 13.45 11.53 -12.11
C GLU A 88 13.13 12.84 -12.83
N LYS A 89 12.22 13.66 -12.31
CA LYS A 89 11.88 14.99 -12.83
C LYS A 89 12.62 16.15 -12.15
N GLY A 90 13.62 15.84 -11.33
CA GLY A 90 14.52 16.84 -10.75
C GLY A 90 14.26 17.19 -9.29
N TYR A 91 13.28 16.60 -8.66
CA TYR A 91 13.20 16.65 -7.20
C TYR A 91 14.38 15.90 -6.57
N SER A 92 14.71 16.27 -5.34
CA SER A 92 15.71 15.56 -4.53
C SER A 92 15.20 15.43 -3.09
N PRO A 93 15.81 14.56 -2.28
CA PRO A 93 15.50 14.47 -0.85
C PRO A 93 15.63 15.80 -0.10
N ASP A 94 16.49 16.70 -0.58
CA ASP A 94 16.74 18.02 0.00
C ASP A 94 15.85 19.14 -0.58
N THR A 95 15.06 18.86 -1.61
CA THR A 95 14.10 19.83 -2.16
C THR A 95 13.16 20.31 -1.06
N ILE A 96 13.00 21.63 -0.94
CA ILE A 96 12.08 22.24 0.03
C ILE A 96 10.67 22.27 -0.57
N VAL A 97 9.71 21.78 0.21
CA VAL A 97 8.28 21.71 -0.13
C VAL A 97 7.47 22.30 1.01
N ASN A 98 6.26 22.76 0.75
CA ASN A 98 5.41 23.38 1.75
C ASN A 98 4.30 22.43 2.21
N ASP A 99 4.42 21.93 3.43
CA ASP A 99 3.38 21.16 4.10
C ASP A 99 2.36 22.10 4.72
N GLN A 100 1.34 22.48 3.96
CA GLN A 100 0.30 23.42 4.35
C GLN A 100 -1.09 22.95 3.94
N LYS A 101 -2.10 23.48 4.62
CA LYS A 101 -3.49 23.34 4.19
C LYS A 101 -3.75 24.19 2.94
N PHE A 102 -4.47 23.64 1.96
CA PHE A 102 -4.92 24.35 0.78
C PHE A 102 -6.33 23.91 0.38
N GLU A 103 -7.02 24.74 -0.39
CA GLU A 103 -8.39 24.47 -0.82
C GLU A 103 -8.42 23.23 -1.75
N GLY A 104 -9.36 22.32 -1.51
CA GLY A 104 -9.46 21.05 -2.24
C GLY A 104 -8.41 20.01 -1.90
N GLY A 105 -7.42 20.34 -1.08
CA GLY A 105 -6.35 19.43 -0.68
C GLY A 105 -6.71 18.52 0.49
N PRO A 106 -5.95 17.43 0.68
CA PRO A 106 -6.16 16.49 1.77
C PRO A 106 -5.69 17.07 3.12
N SER A 107 -6.17 16.46 4.20
CA SER A 107 -5.56 16.64 5.52
C SER A 107 -4.43 15.64 5.74
N ASN A 108 -3.42 16.03 6.52
CA ASN A 108 -2.45 15.09 7.05
C ASN A 108 -3.10 14.20 8.12
N SER A 109 -2.60 12.99 8.32
CA SER A 109 -3.18 12.01 9.25
C SER A 109 -3.22 12.49 10.71
N ASP A 110 -2.26 13.33 11.09
CA ASP A 110 -2.17 13.97 12.43
C ASP A 110 -2.92 15.31 12.54
N GLY A 111 -3.47 15.80 11.42
CA GLY A 111 -4.14 17.10 11.35
C GLY A 111 -3.21 18.32 11.43
N LEU A 112 -1.89 18.11 11.48
CA LEU A 112 -0.89 19.17 11.63
C LEU A 112 -0.24 19.52 10.29
N TYR A 113 0.35 20.72 10.20
CA TYR A 113 1.05 21.24 9.05
C TYR A 113 2.39 21.85 9.51
N LYS A 114 3.48 21.52 8.82
CA LYS A 114 4.85 21.86 9.24
C LYS A 114 5.47 23.02 8.47
N GLY A 115 4.77 23.55 7.47
CA GLY A 115 5.31 24.60 6.60
C GLY A 115 6.43 24.08 5.71
N LEU A 116 7.49 24.85 5.55
CA LEU A 116 8.63 24.50 4.69
C LEU A 116 9.46 23.37 5.30
N ILE A 117 9.46 22.21 4.64
CA ILE A 117 10.21 21.00 5.04
C ILE A 117 10.94 20.41 3.82
N LYS A 118 11.91 19.53 4.06
CA LYS A 118 12.53 18.74 2.99
C LYS A 118 11.60 17.62 2.53
N VAL A 119 11.73 17.23 1.26
CA VAL A 119 11.01 16.06 0.71
C VAL A 119 11.32 14.81 1.53
N SER A 120 12.58 14.60 1.96
CA SER A 120 12.95 13.49 2.84
C SER A 120 12.12 13.46 4.13
N GLN A 121 11.89 14.62 4.75
CA GLN A 121 11.05 14.71 5.95
C GLN A 121 9.58 14.39 5.62
N ALA A 122 9.08 14.88 4.49
CA ALA A 122 7.71 14.59 4.04
C ALA A 122 7.49 13.09 3.78
N ILE A 123 8.49 12.39 3.26
CA ILE A 123 8.47 10.93 3.06
C ILE A 123 8.42 10.20 4.41
N ILE A 124 9.34 10.54 5.32
CA ILE A 124 9.44 9.91 6.66
C ILE A 124 8.11 10.01 7.41
N GLU A 125 7.46 11.17 7.35
CA GLU A 125 6.22 11.44 8.05
C GLU A 125 4.96 11.15 7.22
N SER A 126 5.14 10.67 6.00
CA SER A 126 4.03 10.35 5.08
C SER A 126 3.05 11.51 4.88
N ARG A 127 3.56 12.76 4.70
CA ARG A 127 2.73 13.98 4.59
C ARG A 127 1.82 13.90 3.35
N ASN A 128 0.52 13.95 3.57
CA ASN A 128 -0.47 13.83 2.49
C ASN A 128 -0.49 15.06 1.60
N THR A 129 -0.44 16.25 2.18
CA THR A 129 -0.47 17.52 1.46
C THR A 129 0.71 17.66 0.51
N VAL A 130 1.89 17.19 0.94
CA VAL A 130 3.11 17.24 0.11
C VAL A 130 3.03 16.22 -1.02
N ALA A 131 2.61 14.98 -0.72
CA ALA A 131 2.46 13.94 -1.75
C ALA A 131 1.47 14.38 -2.85
N TRP A 132 0.35 14.98 -2.45
CA TRP A 132 -0.65 15.52 -3.38
C TRP A 132 -0.07 16.61 -4.27
N GLN A 133 0.56 17.63 -3.68
CA GLN A 133 1.13 18.76 -4.42
C GLN A 133 2.24 18.31 -5.40
N ILE A 134 3.08 17.36 -4.98
CA ILE A 134 4.12 16.81 -5.86
C ILE A 134 3.49 16.04 -7.03
N LEU A 135 2.45 15.22 -6.78
CA LEU A 135 1.78 14.49 -7.86
C LEU A 135 1.08 15.44 -8.83
N ASP A 136 0.43 16.50 -8.34
CA ASP A 136 -0.17 17.54 -9.20
C ASP A 136 0.90 18.20 -10.08
N ASP A 137 2.05 18.58 -9.51
CA ASP A 137 3.15 19.22 -10.24
C ASP A 137 3.70 18.31 -11.36
N ILE A 138 4.00 17.06 -11.07
CA ILE A 138 4.51 16.10 -12.07
C ILE A 138 3.41 15.52 -12.97
N ARG A 139 2.15 15.76 -12.65
CA ARG A 139 0.91 15.26 -13.25
C ARG A 139 0.59 13.80 -12.90
N PRO A 140 -0.67 13.48 -12.49
CA PRO A 140 -1.09 12.11 -12.12
C PRO A 140 -0.78 11.07 -13.19
N LYS A 141 -0.95 11.42 -14.48
CA LYS A 141 -0.62 10.55 -15.61
C LYS A 141 0.85 10.11 -15.61
N THR A 142 1.77 11.00 -15.19
CA THR A 142 3.19 10.66 -15.09
C THR A 142 3.41 9.63 -13.98
N GLY A 143 2.87 9.88 -12.79
CA GLY A 143 3.01 8.98 -11.66
C GLY A 143 2.42 7.59 -11.93
N LEU A 144 1.19 7.54 -12.44
CA LEU A 144 0.51 6.28 -12.73
C LEU A 144 1.19 5.45 -13.83
N LYS A 145 1.89 6.09 -14.77
CA LYS A 145 2.67 5.36 -15.78
C LYS A 145 3.74 4.45 -15.15
N TYR A 146 4.30 4.81 -14.00
CA TYR A 146 5.30 3.97 -13.31
C TYR A 146 4.69 2.66 -12.84
N VAL A 147 3.53 2.70 -12.20
CA VAL A 147 2.86 1.48 -11.74
C VAL A 147 2.28 0.68 -12.91
N GLN A 148 1.87 1.32 -14.00
CA GLN A 148 1.51 0.62 -15.24
C GLN A 148 2.72 -0.15 -15.83
N ASN A 149 3.89 0.45 -15.83
CA ASN A 149 5.13 -0.20 -16.28
C ASN A 149 5.59 -1.33 -15.34
N MET A 150 5.04 -1.41 -14.12
CA MET A 150 5.23 -2.50 -13.16
C MET A 150 4.12 -3.57 -13.25
N ASP A 151 3.31 -3.54 -14.33
CA ASP A 151 2.20 -4.48 -14.57
C ASP A 151 1.08 -4.45 -13.50
N PHE A 152 0.85 -3.29 -12.86
CA PHE A 152 -0.35 -3.11 -12.05
C PHE A 152 -1.58 -3.16 -12.95
N SER A 153 -2.38 -4.22 -12.79
CA SER A 153 -3.47 -4.56 -13.71
C SER A 153 -4.78 -3.79 -13.46
N HIS A 154 -4.94 -3.20 -12.26
CA HIS A 154 -6.17 -2.51 -11.85
C HIS A 154 -5.93 -1.01 -11.67
N ILE A 155 -5.66 -0.32 -12.78
CA ILE A 155 -5.64 1.15 -12.86
C ILE A 155 -6.80 1.54 -13.76
N VAL A 156 -7.73 2.32 -13.19
CA VAL A 156 -8.96 2.74 -13.85
C VAL A 156 -8.96 4.25 -14.12
N PRO A 157 -9.82 4.76 -15.01
CA PRO A 157 -9.85 6.20 -15.33
C PRO A 157 -10.03 7.12 -14.12
N SER A 158 -10.71 6.67 -13.07
CA SER A 158 -10.88 7.41 -11.82
C SER A 158 -9.60 7.59 -11.01
N ASP A 159 -8.52 6.86 -11.32
CA ASP A 159 -7.25 6.98 -10.61
C ASP A 159 -6.40 8.14 -11.12
N TYR A 160 -6.74 8.71 -12.29
CA TYR A 160 -5.97 9.79 -12.93
C TYR A 160 -6.24 11.16 -12.29
N TYR A 161 -6.30 11.20 -10.96
CA TYR A 161 -6.43 12.40 -10.13
C TYR A 161 -5.36 12.45 -9.05
N ASP A 162 -5.21 13.60 -8.43
CA ASP A 162 -4.20 13.82 -7.38
C ASP A 162 -4.44 12.92 -6.16
N ALA A 163 -5.66 12.43 -5.93
CA ALA A 163 -5.98 11.45 -4.89
C ALA A 163 -5.18 10.14 -5.03
N ALA A 164 -4.72 9.79 -6.24
CA ALA A 164 -3.82 8.67 -6.47
C ALA A 164 -2.51 8.78 -5.67
N ALA A 165 -2.10 10.01 -5.28
CA ALA A 165 -0.98 10.22 -4.37
C ALA A 165 -1.17 9.55 -3.01
N LEU A 166 -2.41 9.31 -2.61
CA LEU A 166 -2.79 8.79 -1.30
C LEU A 166 -3.25 7.33 -1.36
N GLY A 167 -3.37 6.77 -2.57
CA GLY A 167 -3.81 5.40 -2.80
C GLY A 167 -5.30 5.20 -2.53
N GLY A 168 -6.11 6.24 -2.78
CA GLY A 168 -7.55 6.25 -2.65
C GLY A 168 -8.26 6.17 -3.99
#